data_f816733b1aefdf06f08af59f96dafb4e
#
_entry.id   f816733b1aefdf06f08af59f96dafb4e
#
_cell.length_a   1.000
_cell.length_b   1.000
_cell.length_c   1.000
_cell.angle_alpha   90.00
_cell.angle_beta   90.00
_cell.angle_gamma   90.00
#
_symmetry.space_group_name_H-M   'P 1'
#
loop_
_entity.id
_entity.type
_entity.pdbx_description
1 polymer ?
#
loop_
_entity_poly.entity_id
_entity_poly.type
_entity_poly.pdbx_seq_one_letter_code
_entity_poly.pdbx_strand_id
1 'polypeptide(L)'
;LPFPPELDAWLDRITRGEMFTNHWYKQVFAPAPEGTQPCDITPEYSTLPDEGVEFVAEFLPRARFIYIIRHPVDRAVSQLKMNLTRKNRKPRGVDAWLAEIEDPVLYDRGDYATYVPRWTSRFGPDRLLILPFGAIAANPGALMRRVEAHCGLEPHSYQNLAAKVFPGNAELSVPAEARAV
;
A
#
# COMPACT_ATOMS: atom_id res chain seq x y z
N LEU A 1 -1.78 -24.46 10.35
CA LEU A 1 -3.14 -24.97 10.45
C LEU A 1 -3.71 -25.02 9.04
N PRO A 2 -4.39 -26.10 8.62
CA PRO A 2 -5.07 -26.14 7.33
C PRO A 2 -6.18 -25.07 7.33
N PHE A 3 -6.42 -24.47 6.17
CA PHE A 3 -7.55 -23.55 6.00
C PHE A 3 -8.87 -24.29 6.16
N PRO A 4 -9.92 -23.62 6.66
CA PRO A 4 -11.26 -24.18 6.61
C PRO A 4 -11.67 -24.56 5.18
N PRO A 5 -12.43 -25.63 4.96
CA PRO A 5 -12.76 -26.10 3.60
C PRO A 5 -13.45 -25.04 2.71
N GLU A 6 -14.21 -24.14 3.31
CA GLU A 6 -14.84 -23.03 2.58
C GLU A 6 -13.81 -22.05 2.02
N LEU A 7 -12.71 -21.80 2.77
CA LEU A 7 -11.62 -20.94 2.32
C LEU A 7 -10.75 -21.61 1.26
N ASP A 8 -10.56 -22.91 1.32
CA ASP A 8 -9.88 -23.67 0.27
C ASP A 8 -10.65 -23.60 -1.05
N ALA A 9 -11.97 -23.81 -1.03
CA ALA A 9 -12.82 -23.69 -2.22
C ALA A 9 -12.86 -22.27 -2.79
N TRP A 10 -12.82 -21.24 -1.93
CA TRP A 10 -12.71 -19.86 -2.35
C TRP A 10 -11.33 -19.59 -2.98
N LEU A 11 -10.25 -20.02 -2.34
CA LEU A 11 -8.88 -19.85 -2.84
C LEU A 11 -8.72 -20.49 -4.22
N ASP A 12 -9.23 -21.71 -4.42
CA ASP A 12 -9.23 -22.38 -5.71
C ASP A 12 -9.95 -21.56 -6.79
N ARG A 13 -11.10 -20.97 -6.47
CA ARG A 13 -11.84 -20.13 -7.43
C ARG A 13 -11.07 -18.90 -7.85
N ILE A 14 -10.44 -18.20 -6.90
CA ILE A 14 -9.72 -16.95 -7.21
C ILE A 14 -8.33 -17.16 -7.81
N THR A 15 -7.75 -18.36 -7.70
CA THR A 15 -6.39 -18.66 -8.21
C THR A 15 -6.39 -19.48 -9.50
N ARG A 16 -7.44 -20.24 -9.78
CA ARG A 16 -7.53 -21.12 -10.98
C ARG A 16 -8.48 -20.63 -12.06
N GLY A 17 -9.33 -19.65 -11.74
CA GLY A 17 -10.26 -19.06 -12.70
C GLY A 17 -9.62 -17.95 -13.53
N GLU A 18 -10.45 -17.27 -14.32
CA GLU A 18 -10.06 -16.06 -15.03
C GLU A 18 -9.81 -14.94 -14.03
N MET A 19 -8.54 -14.57 -13.83
CA MET A 19 -8.10 -13.54 -12.89
C MET A 19 -8.17 -12.15 -13.50
N PHE A 20 -8.16 -11.13 -12.62
CA PHE A 20 -8.11 -9.71 -12.98
C PHE A 20 -9.32 -9.18 -13.76
N THR A 21 -10.45 -9.87 -13.70
CA THR A 21 -11.73 -9.36 -14.20
C THR A 21 -12.52 -8.68 -13.08
N ASN A 22 -13.49 -7.83 -13.44
CA ASN A 22 -14.39 -7.20 -12.47
C ASN A 22 -15.15 -8.23 -11.61
N HIS A 23 -15.50 -9.37 -12.21
CA HIS A 23 -16.14 -10.47 -11.49
C HIS A 23 -15.17 -11.10 -10.50
N TRP A 24 -13.96 -11.40 -10.93
CA TRP A 24 -12.90 -11.94 -10.07
C TRP A 24 -12.63 -11.04 -8.88
N TYR A 25 -12.45 -9.73 -9.10
CA TYR A 25 -12.19 -8.78 -8.03
C TYR A 25 -13.28 -8.81 -6.95
N LYS A 26 -14.54 -8.89 -7.35
CA LYS A 26 -15.65 -9.05 -6.39
C LYS A 26 -15.59 -10.37 -5.63
N GLN A 27 -15.16 -11.46 -6.28
CA GLN A 27 -15.02 -12.77 -5.64
C GLN A 27 -13.87 -12.83 -4.62
N VAL A 28 -12.85 -11.98 -4.74
CA VAL A 28 -11.78 -11.87 -3.74
C VAL A 28 -12.34 -11.54 -2.35
N PHE A 29 -13.39 -10.74 -2.28
CA PHE A 29 -14.01 -10.33 -1.04
C PHE A 29 -15.21 -11.17 -0.60
N ALA A 30 -15.56 -12.23 -1.34
CA ALA A 30 -16.73 -13.06 -1.03
C ALA A 30 -16.71 -13.71 0.37
N PRO A 31 -15.54 -14.06 0.96
CA PRO A 31 -15.51 -14.60 2.33
C PRO A 31 -15.70 -13.56 3.44
N ALA A 32 -15.80 -12.28 3.11
CA ALA A 32 -15.95 -11.25 4.13
C ALA A 32 -17.27 -11.47 4.89
N PRO A 33 -17.24 -11.48 6.24
CA PRO A 33 -18.45 -11.64 7.02
C PRO A 33 -19.45 -10.52 6.73
N GLU A 34 -20.74 -10.83 6.84
CA GLU A 34 -21.80 -9.84 6.68
C GLU A 34 -21.61 -8.68 7.67
N GLY A 35 -21.87 -7.47 7.24
CA GLY A 35 -21.69 -6.25 8.04
C GLY A 35 -20.24 -5.76 8.17
N THR A 36 -19.26 -6.44 7.55
CA THR A 36 -17.87 -5.99 7.53
C THR A 36 -17.57 -5.17 6.28
N GLN A 37 -16.56 -4.31 6.38
CA GLN A 37 -16.02 -3.58 5.23
C GLN A 37 -14.73 -4.24 4.77
N PRO A 38 -14.68 -4.85 3.58
CA PRO A 38 -13.45 -5.39 3.03
C PRO A 38 -12.47 -4.26 2.69
N CYS A 39 -11.17 -4.54 2.83
CA CYS A 39 -10.11 -3.60 2.53
C CYS A 39 -9.11 -4.23 1.57
N ASP A 40 -8.76 -3.50 0.51
CA ASP A 40 -7.67 -3.83 -0.40
C ASP A 40 -6.47 -2.93 -0.11
N ILE A 41 -5.30 -3.53 0.13
CA ILE A 41 -4.05 -2.82 0.41
C ILE A 41 -3.06 -3.10 -0.71
N THR A 42 -3.18 -2.34 -1.80
CA THR A 42 -2.38 -2.50 -3.01
C THR A 42 -1.66 -1.20 -3.35
N PRO A 43 -0.37 -1.06 -2.99
CA PRO A 43 0.40 0.17 -3.23
C PRO A 43 0.49 0.58 -4.71
N GLU A 44 0.36 -0.38 -5.62
CA GLU A 44 0.41 -0.17 -7.07
C GLU A 44 -0.69 0.78 -7.57
N TYR A 45 -1.83 0.82 -6.91
CA TYR A 45 -2.93 1.72 -7.30
C TYR A 45 -2.55 3.20 -7.20
N SER A 46 -1.56 3.54 -6.37
CA SER A 46 -1.12 4.93 -6.21
C SER A 46 -0.60 5.56 -7.51
N THR A 47 -0.12 4.75 -8.45
CA THR A 47 0.48 5.17 -9.73
C THR A 47 -0.42 4.93 -10.94
N LEU A 48 -1.71 4.71 -10.72
CA LEU A 48 -2.65 4.54 -11.83
C LEU A 48 -2.65 5.77 -12.75
N PRO A 49 -2.74 5.57 -14.07
CA PRO A 49 -2.99 6.65 -15.02
C PRO A 49 -4.41 7.22 -14.82
N ASP A 50 -4.71 8.33 -15.46
CA ASP A 50 -6.00 9.01 -15.31
C ASP A 50 -7.18 8.09 -15.66
N GLU A 51 -7.05 7.28 -16.72
CA GLU A 51 -8.07 6.30 -17.13
C GLU A 51 -8.27 5.20 -16.07
N GLY A 52 -7.18 4.82 -15.38
CA GLY A 52 -7.25 3.86 -14.29
C GLY A 52 -7.97 4.42 -13.07
N VAL A 53 -7.73 5.69 -12.71
CA VAL A 53 -8.42 6.36 -11.63
C VAL A 53 -9.90 6.55 -11.95
N GLU A 54 -10.23 6.89 -13.21
CA GLU A 54 -11.62 7.00 -13.67
C GLU A 54 -12.32 5.65 -13.60
N PHE A 55 -11.69 4.59 -14.11
CA PHE A 55 -12.22 3.22 -13.99
C PHE A 55 -12.53 2.84 -12.53
N VAL A 56 -11.60 3.13 -11.60
CA VAL A 56 -11.81 2.86 -10.17
C VAL A 56 -13.00 3.64 -9.63
N ALA A 57 -13.19 4.88 -10.06
CA ALA A 57 -14.30 5.72 -9.63
C ALA A 57 -15.66 5.15 -10.06
N GLU A 58 -15.74 4.63 -11.27
CA GLU A 58 -16.95 4.00 -11.83
C GLU A 58 -17.21 2.61 -11.24
N PHE A 59 -16.16 1.80 -11.15
CA PHE A 59 -16.25 0.42 -10.69
C PHE A 59 -16.55 0.31 -9.19
N LEU A 60 -16.01 1.24 -8.38
CA LEU A 60 -16.14 1.28 -6.94
C LEU A 60 -16.77 2.62 -6.46
N PRO A 61 -18.01 2.94 -6.85
CA PRO A 61 -18.62 4.25 -6.62
C PRO A 61 -18.78 4.62 -5.15
N ARG A 62 -18.76 3.64 -4.24
CA ARG A 62 -18.90 3.83 -2.80
C ARG A 62 -17.60 3.63 -2.02
N ALA A 63 -16.52 3.23 -2.67
CA ALA A 63 -15.25 3.01 -2.00
C ALA A 63 -14.68 4.31 -1.44
N ARG A 64 -14.02 4.20 -0.30
CA ARG A 64 -13.22 5.25 0.31
C ARG A 64 -11.76 4.88 0.21
N PHE A 65 -10.94 5.85 -0.11
CA PHE A 65 -9.53 5.66 -0.41
C PHE A 65 -8.67 6.29 0.68
N ILE A 66 -7.57 5.63 0.99
CA ILE A 66 -6.55 6.14 1.90
C ILE A 66 -5.23 6.14 1.15
N TYR A 67 -4.65 7.32 0.97
CA TYR A 67 -3.37 7.50 0.29
C TYR A 67 -2.31 7.89 1.32
N ILE A 68 -1.34 7.01 1.56
CA ILE A 68 -0.28 7.28 2.53
C ILE A 68 0.94 7.81 1.79
N ILE A 69 1.34 9.04 2.12
CA ILE A 69 2.53 9.70 1.56
C ILE A 69 3.69 9.64 2.54
N ARG A 70 4.89 9.44 2.01
CA ARG A 70 6.15 9.40 2.77
C ARG A 70 7.17 10.27 2.06
N HIS A 71 8.21 10.74 2.80
CA HIS A 71 9.32 11.42 2.15
C HIS A 71 9.85 10.56 0.98
N PRO A 72 9.97 11.09 -0.27
CA PRO A 72 10.25 10.28 -1.46
C PRO A 72 11.50 9.44 -1.35
N VAL A 73 12.61 10.02 -0.85
CA VAL A 73 13.88 9.31 -0.64
C VAL A 73 13.72 8.16 0.36
N ASP A 74 13.05 8.39 1.50
CA ASP A 74 12.83 7.34 2.49
C ASP A 74 11.92 6.22 1.98
N ARG A 75 10.98 6.55 1.09
CA ARG A 75 10.15 5.58 0.42
C ARG A 75 10.99 4.74 -0.55
N ALA A 76 11.80 5.39 -1.41
CA ALA A 76 12.68 4.72 -2.37
C ALA A 76 13.69 3.80 -1.65
N VAL A 77 14.36 4.29 -0.61
CA VAL A 77 15.26 3.47 0.22
C VAL A 77 14.56 2.27 0.84
N SER A 78 13.33 2.44 1.31
CA SER A 78 12.55 1.33 1.88
C SER A 78 12.21 0.27 0.83
N GLN A 79 11.79 0.70 -0.37
CA GLN A 79 11.50 -0.17 -1.51
C GLN A 79 12.75 -0.93 -1.95
N LEU A 80 13.87 -0.23 -2.11
CA LEU A 80 15.15 -0.81 -2.47
C LEU A 80 15.55 -1.93 -1.50
N LYS A 81 15.53 -1.66 -0.21
CA LYS A 81 15.82 -2.66 0.82
C LYS A 81 14.91 -3.88 0.72
N MET A 82 13.62 -3.67 0.49
CA MET A 82 12.66 -4.76 0.33
C MET A 82 12.98 -5.59 -0.92
N ASN A 83 13.28 -4.95 -2.06
CA ASN A 83 13.64 -5.63 -3.31
C ASN A 83 14.91 -6.46 -3.14
N LEU A 84 15.95 -5.91 -2.52
CA LEU A 84 17.20 -6.60 -2.25
C LEU A 84 17.01 -7.81 -1.34
N THR A 85 16.20 -7.67 -0.30
CA THR A 85 15.89 -8.80 0.58
C THR A 85 15.14 -9.91 -0.14
N ARG A 86 14.13 -9.57 -0.94
CA ARG A 86 13.37 -10.56 -1.75
C ARG A 86 14.25 -11.28 -2.75
N LYS A 87 15.23 -10.59 -3.33
CA LYS A 87 16.19 -11.15 -4.29
C LYS A 87 17.41 -11.79 -3.60
N ASN A 88 17.46 -11.80 -2.26
CA ASN A 88 18.63 -12.25 -1.46
C ASN A 88 19.95 -11.59 -1.92
N ARG A 89 19.90 -10.30 -2.25
CA ARG A 89 21.06 -9.52 -2.72
C ARG A 89 21.57 -8.60 -1.60
N LYS A 90 22.88 -8.50 -1.48
CA LYS A 90 23.58 -7.61 -0.53
C LYS A 90 24.67 -6.85 -1.29
N PRO A 91 24.38 -5.67 -1.87
CA PRO A 91 25.37 -4.88 -2.60
C PRO A 91 26.56 -4.55 -1.72
N ARG A 92 27.77 -4.63 -2.29
CA ARG A 92 29.02 -4.29 -1.60
C ARG A 92 29.68 -3.11 -2.30
N GLY A 93 29.97 -2.07 -1.54
CA GLY A 93 30.54 -0.83 -2.07
C GLY A 93 29.49 0.10 -2.70
N VAL A 94 29.86 1.37 -2.87
CA VAL A 94 28.96 2.45 -3.32
C VAL A 94 28.45 2.17 -4.73
N ASP A 95 29.31 1.77 -5.67
CA ASP A 95 28.95 1.53 -7.07
C ASP A 95 27.86 0.46 -7.21
N ALA A 96 27.94 -0.63 -6.40
CA ALA A 96 26.92 -1.66 -6.41
C ALA A 96 25.57 -1.16 -5.86
N TRP A 97 25.58 -0.22 -4.92
CA TRP A 97 24.36 0.44 -4.44
C TRP A 97 23.80 1.42 -5.48
N LEU A 98 24.65 2.18 -6.16
CA LEU A 98 24.23 3.11 -7.22
C LEU A 98 23.54 2.36 -8.36
N ALA A 99 24.09 1.22 -8.78
CA ALA A 99 23.46 0.38 -9.81
C ALA A 99 22.06 -0.14 -9.42
N GLU A 100 21.79 -0.36 -8.13
CA GLU A 100 20.46 -0.74 -7.67
C GLU A 100 19.46 0.43 -7.62
N ILE A 101 19.97 1.66 -7.55
CA ILE A 101 19.17 2.88 -7.48
C ILE A 101 18.70 3.33 -8.87
N GLU A 102 19.36 2.94 -9.94
CA GLU A 102 18.99 3.30 -11.31
C GLU A 102 17.62 2.74 -11.76
N ASP A 103 17.01 1.84 -10.98
CA ASP A 103 15.70 1.28 -11.28
C ASP A 103 14.58 2.36 -11.17
N PRO A 104 13.95 2.79 -12.27
CA PRO A 104 12.93 3.84 -12.27
C PRO A 104 11.74 3.52 -11.37
N VAL A 105 11.42 2.25 -11.16
CA VAL A 105 10.32 1.80 -10.29
C VAL A 105 10.51 2.25 -8.84
N LEU A 106 11.74 2.53 -8.41
CA LEU A 106 12.02 3.07 -7.08
C LEU A 106 11.47 4.48 -6.89
N TYR A 107 11.43 5.28 -7.95
CA TYR A 107 11.05 6.69 -7.89
C TYR A 107 9.58 6.92 -8.20
N ASP A 108 9.03 6.14 -9.11
CA ASP A 108 7.70 6.31 -9.66
C ASP A 108 6.63 6.50 -8.56
N ARG A 109 6.54 5.59 -7.60
CA ARG A 109 5.58 5.70 -6.49
C ARG A 109 5.86 6.84 -5.50
N GLY A 110 6.98 7.54 -5.63
CA GLY A 110 7.35 8.72 -4.85
C GLY A 110 7.06 10.03 -5.57
N ASP A 111 6.64 9.97 -6.83
CA ASP A 111 6.24 11.13 -7.63
C ASP A 111 4.82 11.60 -7.26
N TYR A 112 4.71 12.12 -6.06
CA TYR A 112 3.44 12.63 -5.55
C TYR A 112 2.95 13.86 -6.32
N ALA A 113 3.85 14.60 -6.99
CA ALA A 113 3.48 15.75 -7.80
C ALA A 113 2.64 15.33 -9.00
N THR A 114 2.94 14.17 -9.59
CA THR A 114 2.18 13.61 -10.70
C THR A 114 0.93 12.88 -10.23
N TYR A 115 1.04 12.01 -9.23
CA TYR A 115 -0.06 11.08 -8.91
C TYR A 115 -1.10 11.62 -7.94
N VAL A 116 -0.73 12.41 -6.94
CA VAL A 116 -1.71 12.94 -5.98
C VAL A 116 -2.77 13.82 -6.66
N PRO A 117 -2.43 14.73 -7.60
CA PRO A 117 -3.43 15.51 -8.32
C PRO A 117 -4.46 14.67 -9.09
N ARG A 118 -4.08 13.55 -9.68
CA ARG A 118 -5.00 12.63 -10.39
C ARG A 118 -6.09 12.12 -9.45
N TRP A 119 -5.70 11.67 -8.26
CA TRP A 119 -6.64 11.19 -7.25
C TRP A 119 -7.49 12.32 -6.66
N THR A 120 -6.89 13.46 -6.35
CA THR A 120 -7.62 14.59 -5.75
C THR A 120 -8.55 15.32 -6.72
N SER A 121 -8.26 15.28 -8.02
CA SER A 121 -9.16 15.83 -9.03
C SER A 121 -10.44 14.99 -9.19
N ARG A 122 -10.33 13.67 -8.93
CA ARG A 122 -11.45 12.74 -9.10
C ARG A 122 -12.21 12.47 -7.82
N PHE A 123 -11.54 12.53 -6.67
CA PHE A 123 -12.13 12.22 -5.37
C PHE A 123 -11.98 13.38 -4.42
N GLY A 124 -13.11 13.85 -3.89
CA GLY A 124 -13.12 14.84 -2.82
C GLY A 124 -12.67 14.25 -1.46
N PRO A 125 -12.55 15.12 -0.44
CA PRO A 125 -12.10 14.75 0.89
C PRO A 125 -12.99 13.71 1.58
N ASP A 126 -14.25 13.59 1.19
CA ASP A 126 -15.17 12.58 1.71
C ASP A 126 -14.82 11.16 1.25
N ARG A 127 -14.12 11.03 0.12
CA ARG A 127 -13.75 9.74 -0.46
C ARG A 127 -12.25 9.47 -0.45
N LEU A 128 -11.40 10.49 -0.36
CA LEU A 128 -9.94 10.35 -0.38
C LEU A 128 -9.33 11.00 0.86
N LEU A 129 -8.72 10.19 1.71
CA LEU A 129 -7.95 10.63 2.87
C LEU A 129 -6.46 10.50 2.59
N ILE A 130 -5.74 11.64 2.58
CA ILE A 130 -4.28 11.64 2.47
C ILE A 130 -3.66 11.71 3.85
N LEU A 131 -2.75 10.78 4.14
CA LEU A 131 -2.09 10.66 5.45
C LEU A 131 -0.57 10.67 5.31
N PRO A 132 0.15 11.43 6.15
CA PRO A 132 1.59 11.33 6.21
C PRO A 132 2.02 10.05 6.94
N PHE A 133 2.95 9.30 6.36
CA PHE A 133 3.50 8.06 6.95
C PHE A 133 4.06 8.28 8.38
N GLY A 134 4.66 9.45 8.63
CA GLY A 134 5.19 9.79 9.95
C GLY A 134 4.14 9.80 11.06
N ALA A 135 2.86 10.00 10.74
CA ALA A 135 1.78 9.96 11.71
C ALA A 135 1.60 8.58 12.35
N ILE A 136 2.00 7.50 11.66
CA ILE A 136 1.97 6.13 12.18
C ILE A 136 2.84 6.00 13.46
N ALA A 137 4.01 6.63 13.45
CA ALA A 137 4.91 6.58 14.60
C ALA A 137 4.63 7.69 15.61
N ALA A 138 4.19 8.88 15.15
CA ALA A 138 3.99 10.03 16.01
C ALA A 138 2.76 9.89 16.91
N ASN A 139 1.64 9.46 16.38
CA ASN A 139 0.41 9.26 17.12
C ASN A 139 -0.50 8.23 16.41
N PRO A 140 -0.23 6.92 16.57
CA PRO A 140 -0.98 5.88 15.91
C PRO A 140 -2.46 5.86 16.31
N GLY A 141 -2.79 6.24 17.56
CA GLY A 141 -4.18 6.31 18.01
C GLY A 141 -4.97 7.38 17.28
N ALA A 142 -4.42 8.60 17.18
CA ALA A 142 -5.07 9.67 16.41
C ALA A 142 -5.19 9.34 14.91
N LEU A 143 -4.17 8.67 14.35
CA LEU A 143 -4.22 8.20 12.98
C LEU A 143 -5.39 7.24 12.77
N MET A 144 -5.55 6.23 13.64
CA MET A 144 -6.64 5.27 13.54
C MET A 144 -8.01 5.92 13.69
N ARG A 145 -8.18 6.91 14.59
CA ARG A 145 -9.44 7.68 14.69
C ARG A 145 -9.79 8.37 13.36
N ARG A 146 -8.79 8.93 12.66
CA ARG A 146 -9.01 9.55 11.36
C ARG A 146 -9.40 8.53 10.29
N VAL A 147 -8.77 7.36 10.30
CA VAL A 147 -9.09 6.24 9.39
C VAL A 147 -10.52 5.75 9.63
N GLU A 148 -10.87 5.49 10.88
CA GLU A 148 -12.21 5.04 11.26
C GLU A 148 -13.29 6.05 10.84
N ALA A 149 -13.11 7.31 11.18
CA ALA A 149 -14.04 8.37 10.81
C ALA A 149 -14.18 8.47 9.28
N HIS A 150 -13.05 8.41 8.54
CA HIS A 150 -13.08 8.41 7.08
C HIS A 150 -13.79 7.19 6.51
N CYS A 151 -13.58 6.00 7.07
CA CYS A 151 -14.23 4.78 6.62
C CYS A 151 -15.68 4.63 7.11
N GLY A 152 -16.14 5.50 8.02
CA GLY A 152 -17.47 5.38 8.64
C GLY A 152 -17.56 4.19 9.59
N LEU A 153 -16.44 3.86 10.24
CA LEU A 153 -16.33 2.80 11.22
C LEU A 153 -16.50 3.36 12.64
N GLU A 154 -17.08 2.56 13.53
CA GLU A 154 -17.12 2.88 14.94
C GLU A 154 -15.71 2.87 15.56
N PRO A 155 -15.44 3.76 16.54
CA PRO A 155 -14.16 3.79 17.22
C PRO A 155 -13.85 2.46 17.91
N HIS A 156 -12.67 1.88 17.60
CA HIS A 156 -12.22 0.62 18.16
C HIS A 156 -11.03 0.79 19.11
N SER A 157 -10.99 -0.02 20.17
CA SER A 157 -9.84 -0.08 21.09
C SER A 157 -8.80 -1.05 20.55
N TYR A 158 -7.73 -0.50 19.96
CA TYR A 158 -6.63 -1.30 19.44
C TYR A 158 -5.63 -1.63 20.53
N GLN A 159 -5.18 -2.87 20.54
CA GLN A 159 -4.04 -3.29 21.36
C GLN A 159 -2.76 -3.17 20.54
N ASN A 160 -1.68 -2.75 21.19
CA ASN A 160 -0.33 -2.73 20.59
C ASN A 160 -0.16 -1.87 19.31
N LEU A 161 -0.91 -0.78 19.16
CA LEU A 161 -0.79 0.12 17.99
C LEU A 161 0.64 0.63 17.74
N ALA A 162 1.45 0.75 18.77
CA ALA A 162 2.85 1.17 18.66
C ALA A 162 3.80 0.02 18.32
N ALA A 163 3.32 -1.23 18.33
CA ALA A 163 4.17 -2.37 18.05
C ALA A 163 4.55 -2.42 16.56
N LYS A 164 5.85 -2.48 16.29
CA LYS A 164 6.37 -2.65 14.95
C LYS A 164 6.27 -4.11 14.54
N VAL A 165 5.28 -4.46 13.71
CA VAL A 165 5.02 -5.84 13.27
C VAL A 165 6.18 -6.38 12.41
N PHE A 166 6.74 -5.52 11.53
CA PHE A 166 7.90 -5.86 10.71
C PHE A 166 9.05 -4.93 11.04
N PRO A 167 10.18 -5.44 11.60
CA PRO A 167 11.32 -4.60 11.97
C PRO A 167 11.99 -3.92 10.76
N GLY A 168 11.61 -4.30 9.54
CA GLY A 168 12.24 -3.87 8.30
C GLY A 168 13.61 -4.52 8.14
N ASN A 169 14.27 -4.24 7.02
CA ASN A 169 15.59 -4.79 6.72
C ASN A 169 16.69 -3.96 7.37
N ALA A 170 16.77 -4.00 8.71
CA ALA A 170 17.73 -3.24 9.48
C ALA A 170 19.19 -3.58 9.13
N GLU A 171 19.43 -4.80 8.65
CA GLU A 171 20.76 -5.29 8.27
C GLU A 171 21.33 -4.61 7.00
N LEU A 172 20.47 -4.01 6.16
CA LEU A 172 20.90 -3.32 4.96
C LEU A 172 21.08 -1.81 5.25
N SER A 173 22.31 -1.37 5.35
CA SER A 173 22.66 0.05 5.47
C SER A 173 22.96 0.63 4.09
N VAL A 174 22.13 1.55 3.63
CA VAL A 174 22.36 2.28 2.38
C VAL A 174 23.41 3.36 2.63
N PRO A 175 24.55 3.41 1.88
CA PRO A 175 25.55 4.44 2.01
C PRO A 175 24.98 5.85 1.83
N ALA A 176 25.59 6.84 2.50
CA ALA A 176 25.13 8.23 2.44
C ALA A 176 25.18 8.77 1.00
N GLU A 177 26.21 8.42 0.25
CA GLU A 177 26.43 8.78 -1.15
C GLU A 177 25.28 8.28 -2.04
N ALA A 178 24.78 7.08 -1.76
CA ALA A 178 23.68 6.48 -2.50
C ALA A 178 22.30 7.04 -2.08
N ARG A 179 22.22 7.86 -1.03
CA ARG A 179 20.99 8.57 -0.64
C ARG A 179 20.90 9.98 -1.19
N ALA A 180 22.02 10.50 -1.70
CA ALA A 180 22.14 11.88 -2.18
C ALA A 180 21.82 12.01 -3.69
N VAL A 181 21.68 10.90 -4.38
CA VAL A 181 21.26 10.80 -5.77
C VAL A 181 19.74 10.74 -5.86
#